data_c379daa3e065500e96cd114b199d4bc3
#
_entry.id   c379daa3e065500e96cd114b199d4bc3
#
_cell.length_a   1.000
_cell.length_b   1.000
_cell.length_c   1.000
_cell.angle_alpha   90.00
_cell.angle_beta   90.00
_cell.angle_gamma   90.00
#
_symmetry.space_group_name_H-M   'P 1'
#
loop_
_entity.id
_entity.type
_entity.pdbx_description
1 polymer ?
#
loop_
_entity_poly.entity_id
_entity_poly.type
_entity_poly.pdbx_seq_one_letter_code
_entity_poly.pdbx_strand_id
1 'polypeptide(L)'
;MKLLKILTSLVFALSLNISLNAKEIKMGKADWDTGYFQAEVYKKALEKMGYKVTGPTVMKPQVFYVAAAAGDMDLWVNGWFGNHDSYVKEAMGKVKPVGYVAKSGGLQGYLIDKKTADKFNIKSVMDIKNH
;
A
#
# COMPACT_ATOMS: atom_id res chain seq x y z
N MET A 1 -10.89 -53.24 15.07
CA MET A 1 -10.98 -52.02 15.90
C MET A 1 -9.64 -51.28 16.11
N LYS A 2 -8.51 -51.94 16.36
CA LYS A 2 -7.21 -51.28 16.55
C LYS A 2 -6.67 -50.59 15.28
N LEU A 3 -6.79 -51.23 14.10
CA LEU A 3 -6.37 -50.66 12.82
C LEU A 3 -7.14 -49.37 12.44
N LEU A 4 -8.44 -49.32 12.70
CA LEU A 4 -9.28 -48.17 12.39
C LEU A 4 -8.90 -46.94 13.26
N LYS A 5 -8.54 -47.19 14.53
CA LYS A 5 -8.08 -46.13 15.44
C LYS A 5 -6.69 -45.57 15.03
N ILE A 6 -5.80 -46.41 14.48
CA ILE A 6 -4.49 -45.98 13.98
C ILE A 6 -4.65 -45.16 12.71
N LEU A 7 -5.56 -45.53 11.81
CA LEU A 7 -5.87 -44.80 10.58
C LEU A 7 -6.45 -43.39 10.88
N THR A 8 -7.39 -43.29 11.82
CA THR A 8 -7.96 -42.01 12.23
C THR A 8 -6.93 -41.12 12.92
N SER A 9 -6.04 -41.65 13.74
CA SER A 9 -4.95 -40.85 14.35
C SER A 9 -3.92 -40.35 13.32
N LEU A 10 -3.63 -41.14 12.28
CA LEU A 10 -2.71 -40.76 11.23
C LEU A 10 -3.29 -39.63 10.34
N VAL A 11 -4.59 -39.69 10.00
CA VAL A 11 -5.29 -38.67 9.24
C VAL A 11 -5.35 -37.35 10.04
N PHE A 12 -5.60 -37.43 11.35
CA PHE A 12 -5.63 -36.25 12.22
C PHE A 12 -4.22 -35.62 12.41
N ALA A 13 -3.17 -36.43 12.46
CA ALA A 13 -1.80 -35.94 12.52
C ALA A 13 -1.31 -35.32 11.20
N LEU A 14 -1.79 -35.80 10.04
CA LEU A 14 -1.51 -35.19 8.74
C LEU A 14 -2.24 -33.86 8.54
N SER A 15 -3.43 -33.67 9.10
CA SER A 15 -4.18 -32.41 9.00
C SER A 15 -3.59 -31.29 9.86
N LEU A 16 -2.78 -31.58 10.86
CA LEU A 16 -2.10 -30.60 11.70
C LEU A 16 -0.80 -30.03 11.10
N ASN A 17 -0.28 -30.65 10.04
CA ASN A 17 0.94 -30.18 9.35
C ASN A 17 0.70 -29.31 8.12
N ILE A 18 -0.54 -28.85 7.87
CA ILE A 18 -0.77 -27.69 7.06
C ILE A 18 -0.41 -26.46 7.94
N SER A 19 0.84 -26.34 8.30
CA SER A 19 1.41 -25.02 8.57
C SER A 19 1.22 -24.26 7.28
N LEU A 20 0.14 -23.50 7.22
CA LEU A 20 0.02 -22.41 6.28
C LEU A 20 1.31 -21.61 6.47
N ASN A 21 2.29 -21.81 5.58
CA ASN A 21 3.37 -20.87 5.41
C ASN A 21 2.67 -19.58 4.96
N ALA A 22 2.16 -18.85 5.95
CA ALA A 22 1.55 -17.57 5.72
C ALA A 22 2.60 -16.76 4.98
N LYS A 23 2.33 -16.49 3.71
CA LYS A 23 3.25 -15.72 2.88
C LYS A 23 3.56 -14.43 3.63
N GLU A 24 4.83 -14.17 3.87
CA GLU A 24 5.28 -12.94 4.47
C GLU A 24 5.04 -11.79 3.49
N ILE A 25 4.42 -10.71 3.96
CA ILE A 25 4.18 -9.49 3.20
C ILE A 25 5.08 -8.40 3.75
N LYS A 26 6.03 -7.95 2.96
CA LYS A 26 6.91 -6.82 3.29
C LYS A 26 6.22 -5.53 2.88
N MET A 27 5.83 -4.73 3.86
CA MET A 27 4.99 -3.56 3.65
C MET A 27 5.79 -2.27 3.80
N GLY A 28 5.65 -1.37 2.83
CA GLY A 28 6.12 0.00 2.91
C GLY A 28 5.02 0.96 3.36
N LYS A 29 5.41 2.11 3.92
CA LYS A 29 4.50 3.23 4.23
C LYS A 29 5.14 4.57 3.89
N ALA A 30 4.28 5.51 3.49
CA ALA A 30 4.64 6.88 3.27
C ALA A 30 5.08 7.59 4.58
N ASP A 31 5.79 8.68 4.46
CA ASP A 31 6.28 9.50 5.57
C ASP A 31 5.34 10.69 5.91
N TRP A 32 4.04 10.50 5.76
CA TRP A 32 2.99 11.45 6.13
C TRP A 32 1.83 10.76 6.86
N ASP A 33 1.03 11.52 7.60
CA ASP A 33 0.06 11.02 8.58
C ASP A 33 -0.96 10.03 8.02
N THR A 34 -1.59 10.34 6.87
CA THR A 34 -2.55 9.42 6.26
C THR A 34 -1.88 8.12 5.79
N GLY A 35 -0.62 8.18 5.35
CA GLY A 35 0.18 7.01 4.99
C GLY A 35 0.46 6.12 6.21
N TYR A 36 0.79 6.72 7.35
CA TYR A 36 0.97 5.99 8.62
C TYR A 36 -0.30 5.27 9.03
N PHE A 37 -1.42 6.01 9.11
CA PHE A 37 -2.71 5.46 9.54
C PHE A 37 -3.17 4.31 8.64
N GLN A 38 -3.19 4.52 7.32
CA GLN A 38 -3.66 3.52 6.38
C GLN A 38 -2.79 2.26 6.41
N ALA A 39 -1.47 2.41 6.49
CA ALA A 39 -0.57 1.27 6.55
C ALA A 39 -0.82 0.39 7.79
N GLU A 40 -1.03 0.98 8.96
CA GLU A 40 -1.32 0.25 10.18
C GLU A 40 -2.70 -0.46 10.15
N VAL A 41 -3.71 0.17 9.53
CA VAL A 41 -5.04 -0.46 9.34
C VAL A 41 -4.92 -1.69 8.44
N TYR A 42 -4.24 -1.56 7.30
CA TYR A 42 -4.05 -2.69 6.37
C TYR A 42 -3.19 -3.80 6.96
N LYS A 43 -2.12 -3.45 7.70
CA LYS A 43 -1.32 -4.43 8.44
C LYS A 43 -2.19 -5.29 9.34
N LYS A 44 -2.98 -4.65 10.22
CA LYS A 44 -3.87 -5.37 11.13
C LYS A 44 -4.92 -6.23 10.42
N ALA A 45 -5.45 -5.77 9.30
CA ALA A 45 -6.39 -6.53 8.49
C ALA A 45 -5.72 -7.79 7.91
N LEU A 46 -4.54 -7.65 7.33
CA LEU A 46 -3.78 -8.76 6.75
C LEU A 46 -3.36 -9.79 7.83
N GLU A 47 -2.92 -9.32 8.98
CA GLU A 47 -2.57 -10.20 10.11
C GLU A 47 -3.79 -10.99 10.61
N LYS A 48 -4.98 -10.38 10.67
CA LYS A 48 -6.25 -11.07 10.97
C LYS A 48 -6.63 -12.12 9.90
N MET A 49 -6.22 -11.92 8.67
CA MET A 49 -6.41 -12.88 7.58
C MET A 49 -5.37 -14.01 7.59
N GLY A 50 -4.42 -14.00 8.54
CA GLY A 50 -3.41 -15.04 8.71
C GLY A 50 -2.10 -14.77 7.96
N TYR A 51 -1.89 -13.59 7.38
CA TYR A 51 -0.61 -13.22 6.79
C TYR A 51 0.38 -12.76 7.86
N LYS A 52 1.66 -13.06 7.65
CA LYS A 52 2.75 -12.42 8.40
C LYS A 52 3.10 -11.11 7.71
N VAL A 53 3.03 -9.98 8.41
CA VAL A 53 3.37 -8.66 7.85
C VAL A 53 4.64 -8.12 8.50
N THR A 54 5.67 -7.90 7.68
CA THR A 54 6.92 -7.24 8.09
C THR A 54 6.87 -5.76 7.70
N GLY A 55 7.21 -4.90 8.61
CA GLY A 55 7.02 -3.46 8.51
C GLY A 55 5.73 -3.00 9.20
N PRO A 56 5.06 -1.93 8.75
CA PRO A 56 5.35 -1.07 7.59
C PRO A 56 6.63 -0.23 7.76
N THR A 57 7.52 -0.29 6.78
CA THR A 57 8.77 0.48 6.77
C THR A 57 8.55 1.85 6.12
N VAL A 58 8.97 2.92 6.79
CA VAL A 58 8.87 4.28 6.28
C VAL A 58 9.83 4.47 5.10
N MET A 59 9.32 4.95 3.98
CA MET A 59 10.13 5.25 2.80
C MET A 59 9.45 6.25 1.86
N LYS A 60 10.24 6.85 0.98
CA LYS A 60 9.72 7.66 -0.11
C LYS A 60 9.06 6.78 -1.18
N PRO A 61 8.03 7.28 -1.90
CA PRO A 61 7.39 6.51 -2.96
C PRO A 61 8.36 5.91 -3.98
N GLN A 62 9.29 6.70 -4.52
CA GLN A 62 10.28 6.23 -5.49
C GLN A 62 11.07 5.02 -4.97
N VAL A 63 11.52 5.08 -3.71
CA VAL A 63 12.29 3.99 -3.08
C VAL A 63 11.44 2.73 -2.98
N PHE A 64 10.16 2.87 -2.62
CA PHE A 64 9.24 1.74 -2.59
C PHE A 64 9.10 1.07 -3.96
N TYR A 65 8.83 1.85 -5.02
CA TYR A 65 8.61 1.26 -6.35
C TYR A 65 9.85 0.55 -6.90
N VAL A 66 11.05 1.07 -6.62
CA VAL A 66 12.31 0.40 -6.96
C VAL A 66 12.47 -0.90 -6.18
N ALA A 67 12.28 -0.87 -4.87
CA ALA A 67 12.38 -2.05 -4.00
C ALA A 67 11.33 -3.12 -4.35
N ALA A 68 10.11 -2.69 -4.66
CA ALA A 68 9.04 -3.60 -5.10
C ALA A 68 9.35 -4.24 -6.46
N ALA A 69 9.92 -3.48 -7.40
CA ALA A 69 10.37 -4.04 -8.68
C ALA A 69 11.53 -5.02 -8.53
N ALA A 70 12.37 -4.87 -7.51
CA ALA A 70 13.43 -5.80 -7.15
C ALA A 70 12.92 -7.04 -6.37
N GLY A 71 11.70 -7.01 -5.82
CA GLY A 71 11.15 -8.08 -4.97
C GLY A 71 11.46 -7.92 -3.49
N ASP A 72 11.97 -6.77 -3.07
CA ASP A 72 12.30 -6.49 -1.67
C ASP A 72 11.11 -5.96 -0.87
N MET A 73 10.07 -5.48 -1.56
CA MET A 73 8.80 -5.00 -1.00
C MET A 73 7.62 -5.57 -1.76
N ASP A 74 6.49 -5.80 -1.07
CA ASP A 74 5.30 -6.43 -1.63
C ASP A 74 4.10 -5.50 -1.70
N LEU A 75 3.92 -4.59 -0.74
CA LEU A 75 2.69 -3.82 -0.60
C LEU A 75 2.91 -2.36 -0.19
N TRP A 76 2.20 -1.48 -0.88
CA TRP A 76 2.04 -0.07 -0.55
C TRP A 76 0.56 0.31 -0.60
N VAL A 77 0.03 0.90 0.48
CA VAL A 77 -1.41 1.18 0.60
C VAL A 77 -1.81 2.63 0.40
N ASN A 78 -0.86 3.53 0.19
CA ASN A 78 -1.10 4.94 -0.03
C ASN A 78 -0.53 5.41 -1.38
N GLY A 79 -0.99 4.77 -2.46
CA GLY A 79 -0.61 5.13 -3.83
C GLY A 79 -1.41 6.34 -4.33
N TRP A 80 -0.72 7.41 -4.69
CA TRP A 80 -1.30 8.62 -5.28
C TRP A 80 -1.13 8.57 -6.80
N PHE A 81 -2.02 7.83 -7.48
CA PHE A 81 -1.96 7.70 -8.94
C PHE A 81 -2.26 9.03 -9.62
N GLY A 82 -1.60 9.24 -10.76
CA GLY A 82 -1.31 10.56 -11.30
C GLY A 82 0.11 10.99 -10.90
N ASN A 83 0.37 11.19 -9.61
CA ASN A 83 1.71 11.56 -9.12
C ASN A 83 2.72 10.40 -9.13
N HIS A 84 2.23 9.17 -8.94
CA HIS A 84 3.07 7.97 -8.90
C HIS A 84 3.16 7.25 -10.25
N ASP A 85 2.48 7.72 -11.30
CA ASP A 85 2.39 7.02 -12.59
C ASP A 85 3.77 6.80 -13.25
N SER A 86 4.70 7.76 -13.11
CA SER A 86 6.07 7.63 -13.60
C SER A 86 6.79 6.46 -12.92
N TYR A 87 6.67 6.33 -11.60
CA TYR A 87 7.31 5.24 -10.84
C TYR A 87 6.73 3.87 -11.18
N VAL A 88 5.40 3.80 -11.37
CA VAL A 88 4.75 2.56 -11.83
C VAL A 88 5.25 2.16 -13.21
N LYS A 89 5.40 3.12 -14.12
CA LYS A 89 5.96 2.90 -15.46
C LYS A 89 7.42 2.42 -15.40
N GLU A 90 8.25 3.06 -14.59
CA GLU A 90 9.66 2.70 -14.39
C GLU A 90 9.82 1.29 -13.78
N ALA A 91 8.85 0.84 -12.99
CA ALA A 91 8.82 -0.52 -12.45
C ALA A 91 8.54 -1.61 -13.52
N MET A 92 8.40 -1.24 -14.80
CA MET A 92 8.32 -2.15 -15.96
C MET A 92 7.32 -3.29 -15.79
N GLY A 93 6.13 -3.01 -15.28
CA GLY A 93 5.05 -3.98 -15.08
C GLY A 93 5.22 -4.93 -13.89
N LYS A 94 6.30 -4.84 -13.14
CA LYS A 94 6.52 -5.63 -11.92
C LYS A 94 5.67 -5.17 -10.73
N VAL A 95 5.18 -3.93 -10.79
CA VAL A 95 4.27 -3.34 -9.81
C VAL A 95 2.97 -2.96 -10.51
N LYS A 96 1.84 -3.24 -9.87
CA LYS A 96 0.52 -2.88 -10.41
C LYS A 96 -0.43 -2.40 -9.30
N PRO A 97 -1.32 -1.45 -9.59
CA PRO A 97 -2.45 -1.13 -8.72
C PRO A 97 -3.39 -2.35 -8.60
N VAL A 98 -3.83 -2.65 -7.38
CA VAL A 98 -4.73 -3.79 -7.11
C VAL A 98 -6.08 -3.38 -6.51
N GLY A 99 -6.27 -2.07 -6.22
CA GLY A 99 -7.51 -1.55 -5.68
C GLY A 99 -7.40 -0.07 -5.31
N TYR A 100 -8.47 0.44 -4.73
CA TYR A 100 -8.54 1.83 -4.26
C TYR A 100 -8.71 1.86 -2.75
N VAL A 101 -7.86 2.62 -2.06
CA VAL A 101 -8.05 2.96 -0.65
C VAL A 101 -9.16 4.00 -0.50
N ALA A 102 -9.18 5.00 -1.39
CA ALA A 102 -10.23 6.00 -1.50
C ALA A 102 -10.49 6.29 -2.99
N LYS A 103 -11.70 6.01 -3.46
CA LYS A 103 -12.08 6.29 -4.84
C LYS A 103 -12.49 7.76 -4.96
N SER A 104 -11.83 8.51 -5.86
CA SER A 104 -12.10 9.93 -6.13
C SER A 104 -11.98 10.85 -4.90
N GLY A 105 -11.28 10.42 -3.85
CA GLY A 105 -11.13 11.15 -2.59
C GLY A 105 -9.88 12.02 -2.49
N GLY A 106 -8.93 11.86 -3.39
CA GLY A 106 -7.65 12.57 -3.39
C GLY A 106 -7.62 13.69 -4.44
N LEU A 107 -8.18 14.86 -4.09
CA LEU A 107 -8.03 16.04 -4.95
C LEU A 107 -6.69 16.70 -4.68
N GLN A 108 -5.96 17.03 -5.76
CA GLN A 108 -4.71 17.77 -5.70
C GLN A 108 -4.78 19.03 -6.54
N GLY A 109 -4.11 20.08 -6.08
CA GLY A 109 -4.06 21.33 -6.79
C GLY A 109 -3.12 22.32 -6.12
N TYR A 110 -2.87 23.42 -6.79
CA TYR A 110 -2.18 24.57 -6.19
C TYR A 110 -3.15 25.33 -5.29
N LEU A 111 -2.69 25.72 -4.12
CA LEU A 111 -3.45 26.51 -3.17
C LEU A 111 -2.82 27.88 -3.01
N ILE A 112 -3.66 28.89 -2.88
CA ILE A 112 -3.29 30.26 -2.56
C ILE A 112 -4.21 30.75 -1.44
N ASP A 113 -3.71 31.58 -0.53
CA ASP A 113 -4.57 32.16 0.48
C ASP A 113 -5.59 33.12 -0.15
N LYS A 114 -6.81 33.14 0.43
CA LYS A 114 -7.92 33.90 -0.13
C LYS A 114 -7.63 35.39 -0.26
N LYS A 115 -6.95 36.00 0.71
CA LYS A 115 -6.62 37.43 0.71
C LYS A 115 -5.72 37.80 -0.48
N THR A 116 -4.73 36.98 -0.76
CA THR A 116 -3.82 37.15 -1.91
C THR A 116 -4.58 36.92 -3.23
N ALA A 117 -5.37 35.87 -3.31
CA ALA A 117 -6.20 35.57 -4.48
C ALA A 117 -7.14 36.74 -4.83
N ASP A 118 -7.86 37.27 -3.84
CA ASP A 118 -8.79 38.38 -4.02
C ASP A 118 -8.03 39.66 -4.41
N LYS A 119 -6.91 39.97 -3.74
CA LYS A 119 -6.11 41.18 -4.00
C LYS A 119 -5.61 41.26 -5.44
N PHE A 120 -5.19 40.12 -5.99
CA PHE A 120 -4.60 40.03 -7.33
C PHE A 120 -5.57 39.41 -8.36
N ASN A 121 -6.84 39.15 -7.98
CA ASN A 121 -7.85 38.50 -8.82
C ASN A 121 -7.35 37.17 -9.44
N ILE A 122 -6.64 36.37 -8.66
CA ILE A 122 -6.10 35.08 -9.08
C ILE A 122 -7.19 34.03 -8.89
N LYS A 123 -7.62 33.39 -10.00
CA LYS A 123 -8.62 32.30 -10.04
C LYS A 123 -8.02 30.99 -10.53
N SER A 124 -6.87 31.03 -11.18
CA SER A 124 -6.17 29.92 -11.78
C SER A 124 -4.67 30.10 -11.62
N VAL A 125 -3.90 29.01 -11.62
CA VAL A 125 -2.44 29.05 -11.67
C VAL A 125 -1.92 29.84 -12.88
N MET A 126 -2.70 29.88 -13.97
CA MET A 126 -2.35 30.62 -15.18
C MET A 126 -2.37 32.13 -15.00
N ASP A 127 -3.12 32.64 -14.02
CA ASP A 127 -3.20 34.07 -13.75
C ASP A 127 -1.93 34.62 -13.11
N ILE A 128 -1.12 33.75 -12.47
CA ILE A 128 0.14 34.12 -11.80
C ILE A 128 1.13 34.77 -12.78
N LYS A 129 1.12 34.37 -14.05
CA LYS A 129 2.01 34.93 -15.07
C LYS A 129 1.78 36.43 -15.35
N ASN A 130 0.64 36.99 -14.90
CA ASN A 130 0.28 38.38 -15.10
C ASN A 130 0.74 39.30 -13.95
N HIS A 131 1.39 38.70 -12.94
CA HIS A 131 1.90 39.34 -11.72
C HIS A 131 3.35 38.98 -11.49
#